data_b53dee9de29546bb218aa69627aa47f3
#
_entry.id   b53dee9de29546bb218aa69627aa47f3
#
_cell.length_a   1.000
_cell.length_b   1.000
_cell.length_c   1.000
_cell.angle_alpha   90.00
_cell.angle_beta   90.00
_cell.angle_gamma   90.00
#
_symmetry.space_group_name_H-M   'P 1'
#
loop_
_entity.id
_entity.type
_entity.pdbx_description
1 polymer ?
#
loop_
_entity_poly.entity_id
_entity_poly.type
_entity_poly.pdbx_seq_one_letter_code
_entity_poly.pdbx_strand_id
1 'polypeptide(L)'
;MKTIITILFTLFFVPAFSQPQATVKTGDKIIDFNAQLIDGSEVALDKLYEESPLVLIVLRGWPEYQCPVCTRQVGEFVGEAEQFKKYGAKVLMIYPGPSEVLQEKAEEFTEDFTFPEGFYFALDPNYSMVNKYGLRWDASKETAYPSTFVIDTAGEVLFSKVSSSHGGRADVEEVVAALEEL
;
A
#
# COMPACT_ATOMS: atom_id res chain seq x y z
N MET A 1 -16.81 20.53 62.15
CA MET A 1 -16.99 19.41 61.23
C MET A 1 -16.38 19.82 59.89
N LYS A 2 -15.24 19.19 59.50
CA LYS A 2 -14.57 19.42 58.20
C LYS A 2 -15.03 18.33 57.21
N THR A 3 -15.81 18.70 56.22
CA THR A 3 -16.29 17.80 55.18
C THR A 3 -15.18 17.61 54.16
N ILE A 4 -14.62 16.39 54.06
CA ILE A 4 -13.64 16.01 53.03
C ILE A 4 -14.43 15.60 51.78
N ILE A 5 -14.32 16.40 50.72
CA ILE A 5 -14.85 16.07 49.40
C ILE A 5 -13.80 15.22 48.69
N THR A 6 -14.06 13.92 48.56
CA THR A 6 -13.23 13.00 47.77
C THR A 6 -13.63 13.14 46.33
N ILE A 7 -12.79 13.78 45.49
CA ILE A 7 -12.96 13.86 44.06
C ILE A 7 -12.48 12.52 43.46
N LEU A 8 -13.42 11.73 42.95
CA LEU A 8 -13.14 10.50 42.23
C LEU A 8 -12.72 10.85 40.80
N PHE A 9 -11.43 10.73 40.48
CA PHE A 9 -10.90 10.95 39.15
C PHE A 9 -11.10 9.66 38.33
N THR A 10 -12.15 9.60 37.53
CA THR A 10 -12.37 8.51 36.59
C THR A 10 -11.41 8.67 35.42
N LEU A 11 -10.38 7.79 35.34
CA LEU A 11 -9.53 7.67 34.16
C LEU A 11 -10.37 7.09 33.02
N PHE A 12 -10.69 7.91 32.04
CA PHE A 12 -11.22 7.45 30.76
C PHE A 12 -10.07 6.81 29.96
N PHE A 13 -10.08 5.49 29.84
CA PHE A 13 -9.20 4.76 28.96
C PHE A 13 -9.71 4.97 27.52
N VAL A 14 -9.12 5.92 26.79
CA VAL A 14 -9.37 6.08 25.35
C VAL A 14 -8.50 5.04 24.65
N PRO A 15 -9.07 4.08 23.91
CA PRO A 15 -8.28 3.15 23.12
C PRO A 15 -7.46 3.95 22.11
N ALA A 16 -6.14 3.84 22.18
CA ALA A 16 -5.25 4.40 21.18
C ALA A 16 -5.42 3.58 19.89
N PHE A 17 -6.16 4.11 18.91
CA PHE A 17 -6.09 3.58 17.57
C PHE A 17 -4.69 3.82 17.02
N SER A 18 -4.01 2.74 16.63
CA SER A 18 -2.72 2.85 15.96
C SER A 18 -2.93 3.63 14.66
N GLN A 19 -2.21 4.75 14.53
CA GLN A 19 -2.20 5.54 13.30
C GLN A 19 -1.00 5.10 12.45
N PRO A 20 -1.11 5.11 11.10
CA PRO A 20 0.02 4.84 10.24
C PRO A 20 1.14 5.86 10.50
N GLN A 21 2.37 5.35 10.59
CA GLN A 21 3.57 6.17 10.77
C GLN A 21 4.43 6.13 9.51
N ALA A 22 3.80 6.39 8.36
CA ALA A 22 4.48 6.35 7.08
C ALA A 22 5.75 7.19 7.09
N THR A 23 6.86 6.57 6.70
CA THR A 23 8.18 7.19 6.62
C THR A 23 8.39 7.96 5.32
N VAL A 24 7.48 7.79 4.35
CA VAL A 24 7.52 8.39 3.01
C VAL A 24 6.23 9.16 2.77
N LYS A 25 6.35 10.40 2.30
CA LYS A 25 5.25 11.30 1.96
C LYS A 25 5.58 12.12 0.71
N THR A 26 4.61 12.84 0.19
CA THR A 26 4.79 13.77 -0.94
C THR A 26 5.94 14.75 -0.68
N GLY A 27 6.84 14.88 -1.66
CA GLY A 27 8.06 15.69 -1.63
C GLY A 27 9.30 14.94 -1.10
N ASP A 28 9.16 13.73 -0.58
CA ASP A 28 10.29 12.92 -0.16
C ASP A 28 10.86 12.09 -1.34
N LYS A 29 12.08 11.60 -1.18
CA LYS A 29 12.59 10.52 -2.03
C LYS A 29 12.03 9.19 -1.58
N ILE A 30 11.64 8.37 -2.56
CA ILE A 30 11.18 7.01 -2.28
C ILE A 30 12.32 6.16 -1.67
N ILE A 31 11.98 5.18 -0.87
CA ILE A 31 12.94 4.26 -0.28
C ILE A 31 13.02 3.00 -1.15
N ASP A 32 14.14 2.75 -1.81
CA ASP A 32 14.30 1.59 -2.70
C ASP A 32 14.21 0.26 -1.96
N PHE A 33 13.68 -0.73 -2.67
CA PHE A 33 13.62 -2.13 -2.26
C PHE A 33 13.57 -3.04 -3.48
N ASN A 34 13.89 -4.31 -3.26
CA ASN A 34 13.68 -5.37 -4.22
C ASN A 34 12.45 -6.19 -3.80
N ALA A 35 11.67 -6.62 -4.75
CA ALA A 35 10.50 -7.46 -4.52
C ALA A 35 10.47 -8.65 -5.47
N GLN A 36 9.98 -9.77 -4.98
CA GLN A 36 9.68 -10.94 -5.80
C GLN A 36 8.29 -10.76 -6.42
N LEU A 37 8.21 -10.87 -7.74
CA LEU A 37 6.93 -10.90 -8.45
C LEU A 37 6.24 -12.26 -8.25
N ILE A 38 4.95 -12.28 -8.51
CA ILE A 38 4.14 -13.51 -8.35
C ILE A 38 4.61 -14.65 -9.27
N ASP A 39 5.23 -14.33 -10.41
CA ASP A 39 5.81 -15.32 -11.35
C ASP A 39 7.18 -15.85 -10.93
N GLY A 40 7.69 -15.41 -9.77
CA GLY A 40 8.97 -15.79 -9.20
C GLY A 40 10.16 -14.95 -9.68
N SER A 41 9.98 -14.04 -10.64
CA SER A 41 11.03 -13.09 -11.03
C SER A 41 11.21 -12.00 -9.96
N GLU A 42 12.31 -11.26 -10.04
CA GLU A 42 12.59 -10.14 -9.13
C GLU A 42 12.55 -8.81 -9.85
N VAL A 43 12.12 -7.77 -9.14
CA VAL A 43 12.13 -6.40 -9.59
C VAL A 43 12.74 -5.49 -8.53
N ALA A 44 13.60 -4.57 -8.98
CA ALA A 44 14.13 -3.49 -8.15
C ALA A 44 13.30 -2.22 -8.41
N LEU A 45 12.86 -1.54 -7.36
CA LEU A 45 11.98 -0.37 -7.45
C LEU A 45 12.63 0.74 -8.29
N ASP A 46 13.94 1.01 -8.06
CA ASP A 46 14.70 2.02 -8.79
C ASP A 46 14.69 1.75 -10.31
N LYS A 47 14.78 0.50 -10.74
CA LYS A 47 14.74 0.16 -12.17
C LYS A 47 13.37 0.40 -12.80
N LEU A 48 12.30 0.35 -12.02
CA LEU A 48 10.97 0.67 -12.53
C LEU A 48 10.79 2.17 -12.74
N TYR A 49 11.11 2.99 -11.73
CA TYR A 49 10.86 4.43 -11.82
C TYR A 49 11.94 5.20 -12.63
N GLU A 50 13.18 4.72 -12.71
CA GLU A 50 14.21 5.32 -13.59
C GLU A 50 13.83 5.28 -15.08
N GLU A 51 13.03 4.28 -15.48
CA GLU A 51 12.58 4.12 -16.86
C GLU A 51 11.30 4.91 -17.16
N SER A 52 10.39 5.03 -16.19
CA SER A 52 9.08 5.65 -16.37
C SER A 52 8.43 5.97 -15.01
N PRO A 53 7.48 6.92 -14.95
CA PRO A 53 6.73 7.17 -13.73
C PRO A 53 6.14 5.88 -13.14
N LEU A 54 6.11 5.79 -11.82
CA LEU A 54 5.67 4.59 -11.14
C LEU A 54 4.53 4.88 -10.14
N VAL A 55 3.46 4.12 -10.25
CA VAL A 55 2.40 4.05 -9.23
C VAL A 55 2.68 2.84 -8.34
N LEU A 56 3.03 3.07 -7.08
CA LEU A 56 3.25 2.03 -6.09
C LEU A 56 2.01 1.91 -5.19
N ILE A 57 1.38 0.75 -5.20
CA ILE A 57 0.17 0.44 -4.41
C ILE A 57 0.51 -0.62 -3.37
N VAL A 58 0.37 -0.30 -2.10
CA VAL A 58 0.48 -1.26 -1.01
C VAL A 58 -0.92 -1.74 -0.64
N LEU A 59 -1.20 -3.00 -0.91
CA LEU A 59 -2.45 -3.63 -0.55
C LEU A 59 -2.45 -4.01 0.93
N ARG A 60 -3.62 -4.31 1.48
CA ARG A 60 -3.69 -4.88 2.82
C ARG A 60 -3.07 -6.28 2.87
N GLY A 61 -3.03 -7.00 1.74
CA GLY A 61 -2.43 -8.33 1.63
C GLY A 61 -3.27 -9.43 2.29
N TRP A 62 -2.60 -10.44 2.88
CA TRP A 62 -3.23 -11.62 3.47
C TRP A 62 -3.31 -11.54 5.01
N PRO A 63 -4.41 -11.06 5.59
CA PRO A 63 -4.67 -11.08 7.03
C PRO A 63 -5.53 -12.29 7.46
N GLU A 64 -5.27 -13.50 6.93
CA GLU A 64 -6.03 -14.75 7.08
C GLU A 64 -7.30 -14.85 6.21
N TYR A 65 -7.58 -13.89 5.32
CA TYR A 65 -8.67 -13.93 4.34
C TYR A 65 -8.40 -12.98 3.16
N GLN A 66 -9.03 -13.24 2.01
CA GLN A 66 -8.94 -12.33 0.87
C GLN A 66 -9.75 -11.06 1.13
N CYS A 67 -9.10 -9.92 0.93
CA CYS A 67 -9.67 -8.61 1.24
C CYS A 67 -10.56 -8.09 0.08
N PRO A 68 -11.91 -8.03 0.22
CA PRO A 68 -12.78 -7.59 -0.87
C PRO A 68 -12.52 -6.16 -1.34
N VAL A 69 -12.05 -5.28 -0.43
CA VAL A 69 -11.68 -3.90 -0.78
C VAL A 69 -10.40 -3.87 -1.62
N CYS A 70 -9.44 -4.79 -1.36
CA CYS A 70 -8.26 -4.94 -2.21
C CYS A 70 -8.64 -5.45 -3.61
N THR A 71 -9.51 -6.47 -3.70
CA THR A 71 -9.99 -7.00 -4.98
C THR A 71 -10.64 -5.91 -5.81
N ARG A 72 -11.50 -5.10 -5.21
CA ARG A 72 -12.12 -3.96 -5.90
C ARG A 72 -11.10 -2.95 -6.38
N GLN A 73 -10.16 -2.53 -5.52
CA GLN A 73 -9.12 -1.56 -5.88
C GLN A 73 -8.26 -2.07 -7.05
N VAL A 74 -7.79 -3.32 -6.99
CA VAL A 74 -7.02 -3.91 -8.09
C VAL A 74 -7.84 -3.94 -9.37
N GLY A 75 -9.11 -4.33 -9.31
CA GLY A 75 -10.01 -4.34 -10.47
C GLY A 75 -10.22 -2.96 -11.09
N GLU A 76 -10.37 -1.91 -10.27
CA GLU A 76 -10.49 -0.52 -10.72
C GLU A 76 -9.22 -0.07 -11.46
N PHE A 77 -8.03 -0.30 -10.87
CA PHE A 77 -6.76 0.08 -11.49
C PHE A 77 -6.46 -0.71 -12.77
N VAL A 78 -6.73 -2.00 -12.80
CA VAL A 78 -6.58 -2.84 -14.00
C VAL A 78 -7.58 -2.43 -15.09
N GLY A 79 -8.83 -2.12 -14.71
CA GLY A 79 -9.87 -1.67 -15.63
C GLY A 79 -9.53 -0.34 -16.32
N GLU A 80 -8.76 0.52 -15.66
CA GLU A 80 -8.37 1.85 -16.15
C GLU A 80 -6.90 1.90 -16.67
N ALA A 81 -6.34 0.75 -17.04
CA ALA A 81 -4.94 0.62 -17.44
C ALA A 81 -4.52 1.57 -18.59
N GLU A 82 -5.41 1.88 -19.51
CA GLU A 82 -5.13 2.80 -20.61
C GLU A 82 -4.85 4.23 -20.14
N GLN A 83 -5.38 4.63 -18.97
CA GLN A 83 -5.06 5.93 -18.39
C GLN A 83 -3.60 5.98 -17.93
N PHE A 84 -3.10 4.94 -17.24
CA PHE A 84 -1.70 4.85 -16.83
C PHE A 84 -0.75 4.80 -18.03
N LYS A 85 -1.12 4.02 -19.05
CA LYS A 85 -0.37 3.90 -20.30
C LYS A 85 -0.23 5.24 -21.03
N LYS A 86 -1.25 6.10 -21.00
CA LYS A 86 -1.21 7.45 -21.60
C LYS A 86 -0.04 8.29 -21.04
N TYR A 87 0.29 8.12 -19.75
CA TYR A 87 1.40 8.80 -19.08
C TYR A 87 2.70 7.96 -19.08
N GLY A 88 2.70 6.79 -19.74
CA GLY A 88 3.81 5.85 -19.70
C GLY A 88 4.08 5.28 -18.31
N ALA A 89 3.13 5.40 -17.38
CA ALA A 89 3.32 4.99 -16.00
C ALA A 89 3.22 3.47 -15.84
N LYS A 90 4.15 2.91 -15.05
CA LYS A 90 4.07 1.53 -14.55
C LYS A 90 3.27 1.50 -13.24
N VAL A 91 2.68 0.34 -12.93
CA VAL A 91 1.95 0.11 -11.67
C VAL A 91 2.54 -1.10 -10.97
N LEU A 92 3.04 -0.92 -9.75
CA LEU A 92 3.53 -2.00 -8.89
C LEU A 92 2.61 -2.16 -7.68
N MET A 93 1.99 -3.32 -7.55
CA MET A 93 1.12 -3.68 -6.43
C MET A 93 1.86 -4.60 -5.48
N ILE A 94 1.91 -4.25 -4.19
CA ILE A 94 2.57 -5.02 -3.13
C ILE A 94 1.52 -5.75 -2.30
N TYR A 95 1.69 -7.07 -2.17
CA TYR A 95 0.82 -7.95 -1.40
C TYR A 95 1.59 -8.52 -0.20
N PRO A 96 1.44 -7.92 1.00
CA PRO A 96 2.14 -8.35 2.20
C PRO A 96 1.44 -9.51 2.93
N GLY A 97 2.24 -10.34 3.59
CA GLY A 97 1.74 -11.43 4.41
C GLY A 97 2.83 -12.33 4.99
N PRO A 98 2.45 -13.37 5.77
CA PRO A 98 3.39 -14.36 6.26
C PRO A 98 3.97 -15.19 5.13
N SER A 99 5.29 -15.40 5.12
CA SER A 99 6.01 -16.05 4.01
C SER A 99 5.51 -17.47 3.70
N GLU A 100 5.06 -18.21 4.73
CA GLU A 100 4.69 -19.62 4.63
C GLU A 100 3.52 -19.90 3.69
N VAL A 101 2.63 -18.91 3.53
CA VAL A 101 1.41 -19.05 2.72
C VAL A 101 1.26 -17.99 1.63
N LEU A 102 2.17 -17.00 1.62
CA LEU A 102 1.96 -15.78 0.85
C LEU A 102 1.85 -16.03 -0.66
N GLN A 103 2.71 -16.89 -1.21
CA GLN A 103 2.69 -17.23 -2.64
C GLN A 103 1.33 -17.84 -3.03
N GLU A 104 0.88 -18.88 -2.32
CA GLU A 104 -0.40 -19.54 -2.58
C GLU A 104 -1.57 -18.55 -2.48
N LYS A 105 -1.56 -17.68 -1.45
CA LYS A 105 -2.66 -16.72 -1.23
C LYS A 105 -2.64 -15.56 -2.23
N ALA A 106 -1.48 -15.20 -2.75
CA ALA A 106 -1.36 -14.24 -3.83
C ALA A 106 -1.85 -14.83 -5.17
N GLU A 107 -1.53 -16.10 -5.46
CA GLU A 107 -2.06 -16.80 -6.62
C GLU A 107 -3.58 -16.90 -6.60
N GLU A 108 -4.17 -17.29 -5.46
CA GLU A 108 -5.63 -17.27 -5.25
C GLU A 108 -6.22 -15.86 -5.45
N PHE A 109 -5.54 -14.83 -4.93
CA PHE A 109 -6.01 -13.44 -5.04
C PHE A 109 -6.02 -12.95 -6.49
N THR A 110 -5.03 -13.36 -7.28
CA THR A 110 -4.83 -12.89 -8.65
C THR A 110 -5.48 -13.76 -9.72
N GLU A 111 -6.11 -14.88 -9.35
CA GLU A 111 -6.71 -15.87 -10.26
C GLU A 111 -7.69 -15.23 -11.28
N ASP A 112 -8.48 -14.27 -10.84
CA ASP A 112 -9.49 -13.60 -11.66
C ASP A 112 -8.96 -12.34 -12.40
N PHE A 113 -7.66 -11.99 -12.24
CA PHE A 113 -7.08 -10.82 -12.85
C PHE A 113 -6.18 -11.17 -14.03
N THR A 114 -6.29 -10.38 -15.11
CA THR A 114 -5.30 -10.35 -16.18
C THR A 114 -4.59 -9.00 -16.11
N PHE A 115 -3.34 -8.99 -15.64
CA PHE A 115 -2.56 -7.77 -15.54
C PHE A 115 -2.07 -7.32 -16.92
N PRO A 116 -2.36 -6.06 -17.32
CA PRO A 116 -1.87 -5.51 -18.57
C PRO A 116 -0.36 -5.24 -18.52
N GLU A 117 0.24 -4.98 -19.68
CA GLU A 117 1.64 -4.55 -19.78
C GLU A 117 1.90 -3.32 -18.87
N GLY A 118 3.01 -3.34 -18.15
CA GLY A 118 3.35 -2.28 -17.19
C GLY A 118 2.76 -2.45 -15.79
N PHE A 119 1.93 -3.47 -15.58
CA PHE A 119 1.40 -3.81 -14.26
C PHE A 119 2.16 -4.99 -13.66
N TYR A 120 2.60 -4.82 -12.42
CA TYR A 120 3.37 -5.80 -11.67
C TYR A 120 2.68 -6.12 -10.34
N PHE A 121 2.68 -7.38 -9.97
CA PHE A 121 2.16 -7.83 -8.69
C PHE A 121 3.27 -8.53 -7.92
N ALA A 122 3.66 -7.97 -6.77
CA ALA A 122 4.80 -8.40 -6.00
C ALA A 122 4.41 -8.79 -4.57
N LEU A 123 5.19 -9.69 -4.01
CA LEU A 123 5.03 -10.19 -2.66
C LEU A 123 5.89 -9.39 -1.67
N ASP A 124 5.38 -9.20 -0.46
CA ASP A 124 6.17 -8.69 0.66
C ASP A 124 6.14 -9.70 1.82
N PRO A 125 6.96 -10.77 1.73
CA PRO A 125 7.00 -11.81 2.74
C PRO A 125 7.52 -11.25 4.07
N ASN A 126 6.85 -11.67 5.15
CA ASN A 126 7.19 -11.23 6.51
C ASN A 126 7.20 -9.71 6.69
N TYR A 127 6.44 -8.99 5.85
CA TYR A 127 6.22 -7.54 6.01
C TYR A 127 7.48 -6.68 5.90
N SER A 128 8.46 -7.11 5.12
CA SER A 128 9.77 -6.46 5.01
C SER A 128 9.66 -5.02 4.51
N MET A 129 9.00 -4.84 3.37
CA MET A 129 8.79 -3.53 2.74
C MET A 129 7.85 -2.65 3.60
N VAL A 130 6.72 -3.18 4.03
CA VAL A 130 5.76 -2.38 4.82
C VAL A 130 6.32 -1.95 6.18
N ASN A 131 7.21 -2.74 6.81
CA ASN A 131 7.94 -2.30 7.99
C ASN A 131 8.89 -1.14 7.68
N LYS A 132 9.65 -1.24 6.58
CA LYS A 132 10.59 -0.20 6.14
C LYS A 132 9.88 1.12 5.85
N TYR A 133 8.66 1.05 5.33
CA TYR A 133 7.84 2.22 5.00
C TYR A 133 6.97 2.74 6.16
N GLY A 134 7.04 2.11 7.34
CA GLY A 134 6.19 2.47 8.48
C GLY A 134 4.70 2.21 8.23
N LEU A 135 4.40 1.27 7.33
CA LEU A 135 3.04 0.93 6.90
C LEU A 135 2.51 -0.35 7.56
N ARG A 136 3.29 -1.00 8.45
CA ARG A 136 2.84 -2.19 9.16
C ARG A 136 1.66 -1.85 10.06
N TRP A 137 0.53 -2.52 9.82
CA TRP A 137 -0.64 -2.44 10.69
C TRP A 137 -0.63 -3.63 11.64
N ASP A 138 -0.01 -3.42 12.79
CA ASP A 138 0.19 -4.46 13.80
C ASP A 138 -1.03 -4.56 14.73
N ALA A 139 -2.12 -5.10 14.19
CA ALA A 139 -3.35 -5.39 14.90
C ALA A 139 -3.89 -6.77 14.48
N SER A 140 -4.80 -7.33 15.28
CA SER A 140 -5.40 -8.63 14.97
C SER A 140 -6.06 -8.61 13.60
N LYS A 141 -5.71 -9.58 12.75
CA LYS A 141 -6.21 -9.72 11.37
C LYS A 141 -5.89 -8.51 10.47
N GLU A 142 -4.78 -7.82 10.75
CA GLU A 142 -4.25 -6.75 9.92
C GLU A 142 -2.83 -7.07 9.47
N THR A 143 -2.43 -6.47 8.35
CA THR A 143 -1.11 -6.64 7.76
C THR A 143 -0.46 -5.31 7.47
N ALA A 144 -1.05 -4.50 6.59
CA ALA A 144 -0.53 -3.20 6.22
C ALA A 144 -1.65 -2.15 6.10
N TYR A 145 -1.29 -0.91 6.36
CA TYR A 145 -2.11 0.25 5.99
C TYR A 145 -2.09 0.40 4.47
N PRO A 146 -3.25 0.29 3.79
CA PRO A 146 -3.31 0.46 2.35
C PRO A 146 -2.77 1.83 1.95
N SER A 147 -1.88 1.86 0.98
CA SER A 147 -1.18 3.09 0.61
C SER A 147 -0.96 3.16 -0.89
N THR A 148 -0.92 4.38 -1.43
CA THR A 148 -0.61 4.62 -2.84
C THR A 148 0.36 5.79 -2.94
N PHE A 149 1.39 5.61 -3.78
CA PHE A 149 2.41 6.62 -4.08
C PHE A 149 2.52 6.78 -5.58
N VAL A 150 2.68 8.02 -6.07
CA VAL A 150 3.09 8.32 -7.44
C VAL A 150 4.51 8.83 -7.37
N ILE A 151 5.40 8.26 -8.18
CA ILE A 151 6.84 8.46 -8.12
C ILE A 151 7.31 8.87 -9.51
N ASP A 152 8.08 9.94 -9.59
CA ASP A 152 8.70 10.38 -10.84
C ASP A 152 9.95 9.56 -11.19
N THR A 153 10.54 9.83 -12.37
CA THR A 153 11.75 9.14 -12.83
C THR A 153 13.01 9.48 -12.05
N ALA A 154 12.96 10.48 -11.18
CA ALA A 154 14.04 10.83 -10.26
C ALA A 154 13.86 10.20 -8.87
N GLY A 155 12.77 9.43 -8.65
CA GLY A 155 12.43 8.82 -7.37
C GLY A 155 11.80 9.80 -6.38
N GLU A 156 11.28 10.94 -6.82
CA GLU A 156 10.53 11.87 -5.99
C GLU A 156 9.06 11.45 -5.89
N VAL A 157 8.50 11.49 -4.70
CA VAL A 157 7.11 11.17 -4.45
C VAL A 157 6.23 12.39 -4.72
N LEU A 158 5.50 12.37 -5.82
CA LEU A 158 4.58 13.44 -6.23
C LEU A 158 3.26 13.38 -5.47
N PHE A 159 2.81 12.19 -5.15
CA PHE A 159 1.57 11.94 -4.43
C PHE A 159 1.76 10.82 -3.43
N SER A 160 1.15 10.96 -2.26
CA SER A 160 1.08 9.89 -1.28
C SER A 160 -0.26 9.92 -0.56
N LYS A 161 -0.93 8.78 -0.49
CA LYS A 161 -2.15 8.58 0.31
C LYS A 161 -2.04 7.30 1.11
N VAL A 162 -2.01 7.45 2.43
CA VAL A 162 -1.95 6.35 3.39
C VAL A 162 -3.27 6.29 4.13
N SER A 163 -3.99 5.19 3.98
CA SER A 163 -5.26 4.98 4.66
C SER A 163 -5.05 4.50 6.10
N SER A 164 -5.76 5.06 7.05
CA SER A 164 -5.80 4.58 8.43
C SER A 164 -6.89 3.52 8.68
N SER A 165 -7.53 3.03 7.62
CA SER A 165 -8.62 2.05 7.67
C SER A 165 -8.66 1.17 6.42
N HIS A 166 -9.64 0.29 6.29
CA HIS A 166 -9.82 -0.50 5.07
C HIS A 166 -10.29 0.33 3.88
N GLY A 167 -11.04 1.41 4.12
CA GLY A 167 -11.44 2.41 3.14
C GLY A 167 -10.47 3.60 3.05
N GLY A 168 -10.86 4.67 2.36
CA GLY A 168 -10.05 5.90 2.25
C GLY A 168 -8.77 5.73 1.43
N ARG A 169 -8.74 4.76 0.52
CA ARG A 169 -7.65 4.51 -0.42
C ARG A 169 -7.66 5.55 -1.54
N ALA A 170 -6.54 5.68 -2.23
CA ALA A 170 -6.53 6.46 -3.46
C ALA A 170 -7.42 5.77 -4.51
N ASP A 171 -8.21 6.56 -5.21
CA ASP A 171 -8.89 6.15 -6.44
C ASP A 171 -8.02 6.46 -7.67
N VAL A 172 -8.47 6.00 -8.84
CA VAL A 172 -7.72 6.15 -10.09
C VAL A 172 -7.61 7.63 -10.47
N GLU A 173 -8.66 8.41 -10.27
CA GLU A 173 -8.70 9.82 -10.63
C GLU A 173 -7.67 10.65 -9.85
N GLU A 174 -7.51 10.40 -8.55
CA GLU A 174 -6.49 11.05 -7.73
C GLU A 174 -5.07 10.73 -8.20
N VAL A 175 -4.84 9.47 -8.59
CA VAL A 175 -3.52 9.01 -9.07
C VAL A 175 -3.23 9.57 -10.46
N VAL A 176 -4.21 9.56 -11.36
CA VAL A 176 -4.08 10.16 -12.69
C VAL A 176 -3.83 11.65 -12.61
N ALA A 177 -4.53 12.38 -11.72
CA ALA A 177 -4.29 13.80 -11.50
C ALA A 177 -2.84 14.08 -11.07
N ALA A 178 -2.24 13.22 -10.24
CA ALA A 178 -0.83 13.34 -9.86
C ALA A 178 0.13 13.04 -11.02
N LEU A 179 -0.23 12.13 -11.93
CA LEU A 179 0.54 11.85 -13.15
C LEU A 179 0.46 12.99 -14.18
N GLU A 180 -0.60 13.81 -14.15
CA GLU A 180 -0.75 14.99 -15.01
C GLU A 180 0.20 16.13 -14.65
N GLU A 181 0.79 16.09 -13.46
CA GLU A 181 1.76 17.10 -13.00
C GLU A 181 3.21 16.82 -13.45
N LEU A 182 3.46 15.68 -14.16
CA LEU A 182 4.74 15.30 -14.71
C LEU A 182 5.03 16.04 -16.01
#